data_e62d23569c0e860f519d7b0948752b1a
#
_entry.id   e62d23569c0e860f519d7b0948752b1a
#
_cell.length_a   1.000
_cell.length_b   1.000
_cell.length_c   1.000
_cell.angle_alpha   90.00
_cell.angle_beta   90.00
_cell.angle_gamma   90.00
#
_symmetry.space_group_name_H-M   'P 1'
#
loop_
_entity.id
_entity.type
_entity.pdbx_description
1 polymer ?
#
loop_
_entity_poly.entity_id
_entity_poly.type
_entity_poly.pdbx_seq_one_letter_code
_entity_poly.pdbx_strand_id
1 'polypeptide(L)'
;DFLVDLASRDPEVWERSIAEVQRTIDITRDLTRYFTVDEDPVMVVTMGGFTKDKHIPASARAAKYERIGEALGRLDTAGVRLAAQTLPPYPWLMGGQQYHNLFLDPQDTAEFARAYDSALCLDISHTMLACNFLKIPLSEAVAQLAPHSIHLHLVDGIGVDGEGVQVGEGDVDWAALGKQLRELAPKASFIPEIWQGHINNGEGFFTALDRLEKWL
;
A
#
# COMPACT_ATOMS: atom_id res chain seq x y z
N ASP A 1 8.51 -20.24 -0.01
CA ASP A 1 8.00 -18.87 -0.06
C ASP A 1 6.51 -18.89 -0.39
N PHE A 2 5.73 -18.00 0.20
CA PHE A 2 4.28 -17.92 0.04
C PHE A 2 3.85 -16.45 -0.09
N LEU A 3 3.07 -16.15 -1.13
CA LEU A 3 2.45 -14.84 -1.29
C LEU A 3 1.04 -14.88 -0.69
N VAL A 4 0.75 -13.95 0.21
CA VAL A 4 -0.58 -13.75 0.75
C VAL A 4 -1.53 -13.32 -0.37
N ASP A 5 -2.67 -14.00 -0.50
CA ASP A 5 -3.75 -13.64 -1.42
C ASP A 5 -5.12 -13.86 -0.77
N LEU A 6 -5.59 -12.85 -0.06
CA LEU A 6 -6.91 -12.83 0.58
C LEU A 6 -8.06 -12.76 -0.44
N ALA A 7 -7.74 -12.52 -1.73
CA ALA A 7 -8.68 -12.55 -2.85
C ALA A 7 -8.71 -13.90 -3.59
N SER A 8 -7.95 -14.91 -3.11
CA SER A 8 -7.83 -16.20 -3.79
C SER A 8 -9.16 -16.95 -3.85
N ARG A 9 -9.43 -17.57 -5.01
CA ARG A 9 -10.53 -18.53 -5.17
C ARG A 9 -10.17 -19.94 -4.72
N ASP A 10 -8.88 -20.23 -4.62
CA ASP A 10 -8.38 -21.48 -4.06
C ASP A 10 -8.57 -21.45 -2.54
N PRO A 11 -9.36 -22.38 -1.96
CA PRO A 11 -9.64 -22.40 -0.53
C PRO A 11 -8.38 -22.61 0.32
N GLU A 12 -7.42 -23.41 -0.13
CA GLU A 12 -6.19 -23.69 0.62
C GLU A 12 -5.30 -22.44 0.68
N VAL A 13 -5.15 -21.71 -0.44
CA VAL A 13 -4.41 -20.46 -0.50
C VAL A 13 -5.09 -19.40 0.36
N TRP A 14 -6.41 -19.30 0.29
CA TRP A 14 -7.17 -18.31 1.04
C TRP A 14 -7.10 -18.53 2.56
N GLU A 15 -7.35 -19.76 3.02
CA GLU A 15 -7.24 -20.11 4.45
C GLU A 15 -5.82 -19.90 4.98
N ARG A 16 -4.82 -20.29 4.21
CA ARG A 16 -3.43 -20.06 4.57
C ARG A 16 -3.10 -18.56 4.62
N SER A 17 -3.62 -17.78 3.70
CA SER A 17 -3.43 -16.32 3.69
C SER A 17 -3.99 -15.66 4.94
N ILE A 18 -5.21 -16.03 5.36
CA ILE A 18 -5.81 -15.56 6.60
C ILE A 18 -4.93 -15.94 7.80
N ALA A 19 -4.49 -17.19 7.88
CA ALA A 19 -3.66 -17.67 8.97
C ALA A 19 -2.31 -16.94 9.06
N GLU A 20 -1.66 -16.65 7.91
CA GLU A 20 -0.38 -15.91 7.89
C GLU A 20 -0.57 -14.43 8.27
N VAL A 21 -1.66 -13.79 7.82
CA VAL A 21 -1.98 -12.41 8.24
C VAL A 21 -2.28 -12.38 9.74
N GLN A 22 -3.10 -13.30 10.27
CA GLN A 22 -3.38 -13.38 11.70
C GLN A 22 -2.11 -13.59 12.51
N ARG A 23 -1.25 -14.52 12.10
CA ARG A 23 0.04 -14.75 12.75
C ARG A 23 0.90 -13.49 12.79
N THR A 24 0.91 -12.72 11.70
CA THR A 24 1.67 -11.46 11.65
C THR A 24 1.08 -10.41 12.57
N ILE A 25 -0.26 -10.31 12.68
CA ILE A 25 -0.95 -9.46 13.64
C ILE A 25 -0.54 -9.82 15.08
N ASP A 26 -0.54 -11.12 15.41
CA ASP A 26 -0.19 -11.60 16.74
C ASP A 26 1.26 -11.27 17.10
N ILE A 27 2.19 -11.46 16.15
CA ILE A 27 3.60 -11.06 16.31
C ILE A 27 3.74 -9.55 16.50
N THR A 28 3.02 -8.75 15.69
CA THR A 28 3.04 -7.29 15.78
C THR A 28 2.55 -6.83 17.16
N ARG A 29 1.46 -7.42 17.65
CA ARG A 29 0.92 -7.19 18.99
C ARG A 29 1.93 -7.53 20.09
N ASP A 30 2.60 -8.68 19.98
CA ASP A 30 3.63 -9.09 20.93
C ASP A 30 4.87 -8.18 20.95
N LEU A 31 5.22 -7.60 19.81
CA LEU A 31 6.35 -6.69 19.67
C LEU A 31 6.08 -5.30 20.25
N THR A 32 4.81 -4.88 20.42
CA THR A 32 4.43 -3.55 20.92
C THR A 32 5.10 -3.23 22.25
N ARG A 33 5.27 -4.21 23.15
CA ARG A 33 5.94 -4.06 24.44
C ARG A 33 7.40 -3.60 24.39
N TYR A 34 8.05 -3.68 23.22
CA TYR A 34 9.43 -3.24 23.03
C TYR A 34 9.56 -1.82 22.49
N PHE A 35 8.42 -1.16 22.20
CA PHE A 35 8.37 0.19 21.66
C PHE A 35 7.66 1.12 22.64
N THR A 36 8.11 2.37 22.69
CA THR A 36 7.51 3.43 23.52
C THR A 36 6.48 4.21 22.71
N VAL A 37 5.42 3.54 22.28
CA VAL A 37 4.33 4.17 21.52
C VAL A 37 3.04 4.12 22.32
N ASP A 38 2.26 5.21 22.26
CA ASP A 38 0.98 5.32 22.92
C ASP A 38 -0.20 4.88 22.02
N GLU A 39 0.10 4.57 20.74
CA GLU A 39 -0.90 4.14 19.75
C GLU A 39 -0.65 2.69 19.30
N ASP A 40 -1.72 2.02 18.87
CA ASP A 40 -1.61 0.69 18.27
C ASP A 40 -0.72 0.73 17.02
N PRO A 41 0.22 -0.23 16.85
CA PRO A 41 1.11 -0.27 15.70
C PRO A 41 0.34 -0.45 14.40
N VAL A 42 0.84 0.19 13.35
CA VAL A 42 0.33 0.00 11.98
C VAL A 42 1.02 -1.20 11.35
N MET A 43 0.21 -2.14 10.84
CA MET A 43 0.67 -3.26 10.04
C MET A 43 0.22 -3.07 8.59
N VAL A 44 1.16 -2.82 7.69
CA VAL A 44 0.88 -2.69 6.27
C VAL A 44 0.80 -4.07 5.62
N VAL A 45 -0.23 -4.27 4.80
CA VAL A 45 -0.49 -5.57 4.15
C VAL A 45 -0.84 -5.39 2.68
N THR A 46 -0.16 -6.15 1.82
CA THR A 46 -0.60 -6.43 0.46
C THR A 46 -1.69 -7.48 0.52
N MET A 47 -2.93 -7.10 0.20
CA MET A 47 -4.12 -7.95 0.37
C MET A 47 -4.26 -9.07 -0.69
N GLY A 48 -3.38 -9.07 -1.72
CA GLY A 48 -3.43 -10.04 -2.81
C GLY A 48 -4.16 -9.54 -4.05
N GLY A 49 -4.76 -10.45 -4.82
CA GLY A 49 -5.47 -10.10 -6.06
C GLY A 49 -4.56 -9.97 -7.27
N PHE A 50 -3.39 -10.58 -7.24
CA PHE A 50 -2.46 -10.62 -8.37
C PHE A 50 -2.77 -11.78 -9.33
N THR A 51 -2.28 -11.64 -10.57
CA THR A 51 -2.33 -12.66 -11.63
C THR A 51 -0.98 -12.74 -12.33
N LYS A 52 -0.72 -13.90 -12.97
CA LYS A 52 0.59 -14.16 -13.61
C LYS A 52 0.66 -13.74 -15.08
N ASP A 53 -0.50 -13.71 -15.76
CA ASP A 53 -0.50 -13.58 -17.22
C ASP A 53 -0.97 -12.21 -17.72
N LYS A 54 -1.97 -11.60 -17.05
CA LYS A 54 -2.58 -10.33 -17.47
C LYS A 54 -3.49 -9.77 -16.39
N HIS A 55 -3.83 -8.49 -16.48
CA HIS A 55 -4.90 -7.90 -15.66
C HIS A 55 -6.26 -8.55 -15.93
N ILE A 56 -7.08 -8.70 -14.87
CA ILE A 56 -8.47 -9.14 -15.01
C ILE A 56 -9.37 -7.97 -15.47
N PRO A 57 -10.50 -8.26 -16.11
CA PRO A 57 -11.48 -7.22 -16.45
C PRO A 57 -12.04 -6.56 -15.17
N ALA A 58 -12.38 -5.27 -15.26
CA ALA A 58 -12.92 -4.51 -14.14
C ALA A 58 -14.15 -5.19 -13.49
N SER A 59 -15.04 -5.79 -14.29
CA SER A 59 -16.20 -6.51 -13.82
C SER A 59 -15.91 -7.71 -12.89
N ALA A 60 -14.67 -8.21 -12.87
CA ALA A 60 -14.27 -9.32 -12.01
C ALA A 60 -13.65 -8.86 -10.68
N ARG A 61 -13.41 -7.57 -10.47
CA ARG A 61 -12.73 -7.04 -9.27
C ARG A 61 -13.64 -7.06 -8.05
N ALA A 62 -14.92 -6.69 -8.20
CA ALA A 62 -15.87 -6.60 -7.09
C ALA A 62 -15.92 -7.90 -6.26
N ALA A 63 -16.08 -9.05 -6.90
CA ALA A 63 -16.11 -10.34 -6.21
C ALA A 63 -14.79 -10.70 -5.49
N LYS A 64 -13.66 -10.12 -5.93
CA LYS A 64 -12.38 -10.29 -5.25
C LYS A 64 -12.27 -9.37 -4.01
N TYR A 65 -12.76 -8.14 -4.10
CA TYR A 65 -12.86 -7.24 -2.95
C TYR A 65 -13.82 -7.79 -1.88
N GLU A 66 -14.96 -8.37 -2.27
CA GLU A 66 -15.85 -9.08 -1.36
C GLU A 66 -15.13 -10.21 -0.61
N ARG A 67 -14.32 -10.99 -1.34
CA ARG A 67 -13.54 -12.08 -0.76
C ARG A 67 -12.51 -11.60 0.27
N ILE A 68 -11.87 -10.45 0.02
CA ILE A 68 -10.99 -9.80 0.99
C ILE A 68 -11.79 -9.36 2.21
N GLY A 69 -12.95 -8.72 2.00
CA GLY A 69 -13.84 -8.31 3.09
C GLY A 69 -14.26 -9.46 3.99
N GLU A 70 -14.61 -10.62 3.41
CA GLU A 70 -14.87 -11.86 4.16
C GLU A 70 -13.65 -12.28 5.00
N ALA A 71 -12.45 -12.22 4.43
CA ALA A 71 -11.21 -12.55 5.13
C ALA A 71 -10.92 -11.60 6.29
N LEU A 72 -11.09 -10.28 6.08
CA LEU A 72 -10.92 -9.28 7.13
C LEU A 72 -11.87 -9.49 8.31
N GLY A 73 -13.13 -9.90 8.05
CA GLY A 73 -14.10 -10.22 9.08
C GLY A 73 -13.75 -11.44 9.96
N ARG A 74 -12.71 -12.20 9.58
CA ARG A 74 -12.22 -13.37 10.33
C ARG A 74 -10.96 -13.08 11.15
N LEU A 75 -10.34 -11.91 10.97
CA LEU A 75 -9.12 -11.52 11.66
C LEU A 75 -9.44 -10.85 13.02
N ASP A 76 -8.68 -11.21 14.04
CA ASP A 76 -8.62 -10.46 15.30
C ASP A 76 -7.53 -9.39 15.19
N THR A 77 -7.95 -8.16 14.92
CA THR A 77 -7.06 -7.00 14.77
C THR A 77 -6.92 -6.18 16.07
N ALA A 78 -7.46 -6.63 17.21
CA ALA A 78 -7.38 -5.89 18.46
C ALA A 78 -5.93 -5.55 18.82
N GLY A 79 -5.64 -4.26 19.07
CA GLY A 79 -4.29 -3.77 19.40
C GLY A 79 -3.33 -3.65 18.20
N VAL A 80 -3.83 -3.77 16.94
CA VAL A 80 -3.05 -3.54 15.72
C VAL A 80 -3.93 -2.84 14.67
N ARG A 81 -3.42 -1.80 14.05
CA ARG A 81 -4.09 -1.07 12.97
C ARG A 81 -3.66 -1.65 11.62
N LEU A 82 -4.54 -2.42 10.99
CA LEU A 82 -4.26 -3.02 9.68
C LEU A 82 -4.48 -1.98 8.57
N ALA A 83 -3.49 -1.81 7.69
CA ALA A 83 -3.55 -0.88 6.56
C ALA A 83 -3.32 -1.61 5.23
N ALA A 84 -4.31 -1.56 4.33
CA ALA A 84 -4.18 -2.11 2.99
C ALA A 84 -3.32 -1.19 2.13
N GLN A 85 -2.26 -1.70 1.52
CA GLN A 85 -1.36 -0.93 0.68
C GLN A 85 -1.93 -0.73 -0.72
N THR A 86 -1.80 0.50 -1.28
CA THR A 86 -2.00 0.74 -2.71
C THR A 86 -0.89 0.11 -3.52
N LEU A 87 -1.21 -0.43 -4.70
CA LEU A 87 -0.33 -1.35 -5.43
C LEU A 87 0.01 -0.86 -6.84
N PRO A 88 1.22 -1.17 -7.36
CA PRO A 88 1.62 -0.83 -8.72
C PRO A 88 0.98 -1.81 -9.73
N PRO A 89 0.86 -1.43 -11.02
CA PRO A 89 0.25 -2.32 -12.02
C PRO A 89 1.09 -3.56 -12.34
N TYR A 90 2.42 -3.45 -12.29
CA TYR A 90 3.38 -4.46 -12.76
C TYR A 90 4.45 -4.81 -11.73
N PRO A 91 4.08 -5.40 -10.58
CA PRO A 91 5.08 -5.77 -9.57
C PRO A 91 5.96 -6.92 -10.05
N TRP A 92 7.20 -6.95 -9.53
CA TRP A 92 8.10 -8.10 -9.69
C TRP A 92 8.04 -8.95 -8.42
N LEU A 93 7.32 -10.06 -8.48
CA LEU A 93 7.10 -10.92 -7.33
C LEU A 93 7.57 -12.36 -7.62
N MET A 94 8.23 -12.99 -6.64
CA MET A 94 8.67 -14.39 -6.72
C MET A 94 9.52 -14.71 -7.96
N GLY A 95 10.37 -13.74 -8.36
CA GLY A 95 11.28 -13.89 -9.49
C GLY A 95 10.62 -13.76 -10.87
N GLY A 96 9.43 -13.15 -10.95
CA GLY A 96 8.73 -12.92 -12.21
C GLY A 96 7.80 -11.73 -12.20
N GLN A 97 7.50 -11.23 -13.39
CA GLN A 97 6.50 -10.20 -13.62
C GLN A 97 5.12 -10.73 -13.22
N GLN A 98 4.38 -9.94 -12.46
CA GLN A 98 2.99 -10.20 -12.09
C GLN A 98 2.12 -8.99 -12.45
N TYR A 99 0.82 -9.10 -12.19
CA TYR A 99 -0.18 -8.07 -12.49
C TYR A 99 -1.06 -7.87 -11.27
N HIS A 100 -0.99 -6.71 -10.62
CA HIS A 100 -1.94 -6.37 -9.57
C HIS A 100 -3.28 -5.92 -10.18
N ASN A 101 -4.37 -6.34 -9.58
CA ASN A 101 -5.72 -6.08 -10.07
C ASN A 101 -6.57 -5.31 -9.07
N LEU A 102 -6.18 -5.32 -7.80
CA LEU A 102 -6.86 -4.67 -6.68
C LEU A 102 -5.92 -3.63 -6.06
N PHE A 103 -6.48 -2.64 -5.37
CA PHE A 103 -5.74 -1.54 -4.76
C PHE A 103 -4.87 -0.75 -5.75
N LEU A 104 -5.21 -0.86 -7.03
CA LEU A 104 -4.60 -0.18 -8.17
C LEU A 104 -5.45 1.01 -8.62
N ASP A 105 -6.77 0.80 -8.76
CA ASP A 105 -7.74 1.81 -9.16
C ASP A 105 -8.16 2.60 -7.92
N PRO A 106 -7.96 3.94 -7.89
CA PRO A 106 -8.29 4.75 -6.70
C PRO A 106 -9.76 4.71 -6.31
N GLN A 107 -10.67 4.65 -7.29
CA GLN A 107 -12.11 4.58 -7.03
C GLN A 107 -12.46 3.25 -6.37
N ASP A 108 -12.06 2.12 -6.96
CA ASP A 108 -12.32 0.78 -6.42
C ASP A 108 -11.72 0.66 -4.99
N THR A 109 -10.51 1.21 -4.78
CA THR A 109 -9.80 1.18 -3.50
C THR A 109 -10.50 2.02 -2.43
N ALA A 110 -10.95 3.22 -2.77
CA ALA A 110 -11.68 4.08 -1.84
C ALA A 110 -13.08 3.52 -1.52
N GLU A 111 -13.74 2.87 -2.48
CA GLU A 111 -14.99 2.15 -2.26
C GLU A 111 -14.81 0.99 -1.28
N PHE A 112 -13.74 0.20 -1.45
CA PHE A 112 -13.36 -0.87 -0.51
C PHE A 112 -13.10 -0.32 0.89
N ALA A 113 -12.30 0.75 1.02
CA ALA A 113 -11.98 1.35 2.31
C ALA A 113 -13.25 1.77 3.07
N ARG A 114 -14.21 2.37 2.37
CA ARG A 114 -15.51 2.76 2.96
C ARG A 114 -16.40 1.57 3.30
N ALA A 115 -16.46 0.57 2.42
CA ALA A 115 -17.36 -0.57 2.58
C ALA A 115 -16.98 -1.48 3.76
N TYR A 116 -15.67 -1.59 4.04
CA TYR A 116 -15.13 -2.50 5.06
C TYR A 116 -14.48 -1.77 6.24
N ASP A 117 -14.65 -0.45 6.34
CA ASP A 117 -13.98 0.40 7.35
C ASP A 117 -12.46 0.09 7.44
N SER A 118 -11.85 -0.09 6.27
CA SER A 118 -10.44 -0.49 6.13
C SER A 118 -9.55 0.74 6.00
N ALA A 119 -8.55 0.84 6.86
CA ALA A 119 -7.51 1.85 6.69
C ALA A 119 -6.58 1.49 5.52
N LEU A 120 -5.99 2.53 4.91
CA LEU A 120 -5.05 2.39 3.80
C LEU A 120 -3.62 2.77 4.22
N CYS A 121 -2.65 2.14 3.57
CA CYS A 121 -1.31 2.64 3.37
C CYS A 121 -1.24 3.20 1.95
N LEU A 122 -1.15 4.52 1.84
CA LEU A 122 -0.98 5.19 0.54
C LEU A 122 0.49 5.21 0.18
N ASP A 123 0.87 4.30 -0.72
CA ASP A 123 2.19 4.27 -1.33
C ASP A 123 2.19 5.19 -2.55
N ILE A 124 3.03 6.23 -2.50
CA ILE A 124 3.06 7.27 -3.52
C ILE A 124 3.66 6.76 -4.84
N SER A 125 4.72 5.95 -4.77
CA SER A 125 5.29 5.33 -5.97
C SER A 125 4.27 4.44 -6.66
N HIS A 126 3.69 3.50 -5.94
CA HIS A 126 2.69 2.59 -6.48
C HIS A 126 1.49 3.33 -7.08
N THR A 127 1.02 4.35 -6.36
CA THR A 127 -0.12 5.16 -6.83
C THR A 127 0.26 5.98 -8.08
N MET A 128 1.49 6.52 -8.16
CA MET A 128 1.97 7.22 -9.35
C MET A 128 2.02 6.29 -10.56
N LEU A 129 2.61 5.09 -10.41
CA LEU A 129 2.65 4.08 -11.47
C LEU A 129 1.25 3.66 -11.92
N ALA A 130 0.32 3.49 -10.96
CA ALA A 130 -1.08 3.20 -11.24
C ALA A 130 -1.77 4.34 -12.01
N CYS A 131 -1.54 5.58 -11.61
CA CYS A 131 -2.07 6.77 -12.30
C CYS A 131 -1.57 6.88 -13.74
N ASN A 132 -0.27 6.63 -13.96
CA ASN A 132 0.31 6.60 -15.30
C ASN A 132 -0.32 5.49 -16.17
N PHE A 133 -0.52 4.30 -15.60
CA PHE A 133 -1.18 3.18 -16.27
C PHE A 133 -2.64 3.47 -16.61
N LEU A 134 -3.41 4.04 -15.67
CA LEU A 134 -4.83 4.37 -15.82
C LEU A 134 -5.05 5.69 -16.57
N LYS A 135 -4.00 6.50 -16.76
CA LYS A 135 -4.03 7.84 -17.38
C LYS A 135 -4.92 8.82 -16.62
N ILE A 136 -4.79 8.82 -15.32
CA ILE A 136 -5.47 9.77 -14.41
C ILE A 136 -4.43 10.61 -13.65
N PRO A 137 -4.78 11.84 -13.23
CA PRO A 137 -3.87 12.66 -12.43
C PRO A 137 -3.63 12.08 -11.04
N LEU A 138 -2.38 12.10 -10.55
CA LEU A 138 -2.04 11.69 -9.18
C LEU A 138 -2.87 12.45 -8.14
N SER A 139 -3.12 13.76 -8.35
CA SER A 139 -3.90 14.59 -7.45
C SER A 139 -5.34 14.10 -7.25
N GLU A 140 -5.95 13.52 -8.28
CA GLU A 140 -7.29 12.92 -8.18
C GLU A 140 -7.29 11.62 -7.38
N ALA A 141 -6.26 10.78 -7.58
CA ALA A 141 -6.07 9.56 -6.81
C ALA A 141 -5.84 9.86 -5.32
N VAL A 142 -4.94 10.80 -5.03
CA VAL A 142 -4.64 11.23 -3.64
C VAL A 142 -5.87 11.82 -2.97
N ALA A 143 -6.68 12.61 -3.67
CA ALA A 143 -7.93 13.15 -3.11
C ALA A 143 -8.93 12.06 -2.68
N GLN A 144 -8.93 10.92 -3.36
CA GLN A 144 -9.80 9.79 -3.04
C GLN A 144 -9.23 8.90 -1.92
N LEU A 145 -7.91 8.71 -1.88
CA LEU A 145 -7.25 7.71 -1.03
C LEU A 145 -6.74 8.28 0.29
N ALA A 146 -6.18 9.49 0.29
CA ALA A 146 -5.55 10.09 1.47
C ALA A 146 -6.49 10.23 2.69
N PRO A 147 -7.80 10.53 2.54
CA PRO A 147 -8.72 10.57 3.68
C PRO A 147 -8.90 9.24 4.42
N HIS A 148 -8.56 8.12 3.78
CA HIS A 148 -8.62 6.78 4.36
C HIS A 148 -7.25 6.26 4.82
N SER A 149 -6.18 7.04 4.59
CA SER A 149 -4.81 6.60 4.81
C SER A 149 -4.34 6.95 6.21
N ILE A 150 -3.81 5.95 6.91
CA ILE A 150 -3.21 6.09 8.24
C ILE A 150 -1.68 6.00 8.21
N HIS A 151 -1.15 5.54 7.08
CA HIS A 151 0.28 5.41 6.82
C HIS A 151 0.61 5.75 5.38
N LEU A 152 1.80 6.31 5.15
CA LEU A 152 2.26 6.72 3.83
C LEU A 152 3.63 6.08 3.55
N HIS A 153 3.81 5.52 2.37
CA HIS A 153 5.15 5.26 1.82
C HIS A 153 5.52 6.41 0.89
N LEU A 154 6.51 7.19 1.29
CA LEU A 154 6.94 8.38 0.58
C LEU A 154 8.17 8.06 -0.26
N VAL A 155 7.93 7.80 -1.52
CA VAL A 155 8.90 7.36 -2.50
C VAL A 155 8.44 7.75 -3.89
N ASP A 156 9.36 8.06 -4.81
CA ASP A 156 9.01 8.46 -6.16
C ASP A 156 8.87 7.25 -7.09
N GLY A 157 8.27 7.47 -8.25
CA GLY A 157 8.09 6.46 -9.29
C GLY A 157 8.21 7.07 -10.68
N ILE A 158 8.59 6.25 -11.67
CA ILE A 158 8.73 6.66 -13.07
C ILE A 158 7.96 5.71 -13.98
N GLY A 159 7.17 6.27 -14.90
CA GLY A 159 6.43 5.48 -15.88
C GLY A 159 5.38 4.58 -15.23
N VAL A 160 5.36 3.29 -15.60
CA VAL A 160 4.36 2.32 -15.11
C VAL A 160 4.93 1.17 -14.30
N ASP A 161 6.26 1.07 -14.19
CA ASP A 161 7.01 -0.05 -13.58
C ASP A 161 8.29 0.37 -12.84
N GLY A 162 8.64 1.66 -12.85
CA GLY A 162 9.83 2.19 -12.15
C GLY A 162 9.52 2.61 -10.73
N GLU A 163 9.34 1.65 -9.81
CA GLU A 163 9.08 1.90 -8.40
C GLU A 163 10.37 2.16 -7.58
N GLY A 164 10.23 2.76 -6.41
CA GLY A 164 11.31 2.89 -5.45
C GLY A 164 12.35 3.96 -5.77
N VAL A 165 12.02 4.89 -6.66
CA VAL A 165 12.92 5.98 -7.09
C VAL A 165 13.10 7.00 -5.97
N GLN A 166 14.28 7.62 -5.89
CA GLN A 166 14.56 8.67 -4.91
C GLN A 166 13.58 9.84 -5.03
N VAL A 167 13.13 10.34 -3.90
CA VAL A 167 12.22 11.49 -3.81
C VAL A 167 12.71 12.67 -4.67
N GLY A 168 11.88 13.12 -5.60
CA GLY A 168 12.18 14.22 -6.54
C GLY A 168 12.99 13.82 -7.76
N GLU A 169 13.18 12.52 -8.02
CA GLU A 169 13.86 12.02 -9.22
C GLU A 169 12.90 11.25 -10.16
N GLY A 170 11.61 11.20 -9.85
CA GLY A 170 10.58 10.54 -10.64
C GLY A 170 9.54 11.52 -11.21
N ASP A 171 8.34 11.01 -11.40
CA ASP A 171 7.22 11.73 -12.04
C ASP A 171 6.35 12.51 -11.04
N VAL A 172 6.62 12.42 -9.72
CA VAL A 172 5.79 13.03 -8.67
C VAL A 172 6.08 14.53 -8.53
N ASP A 173 5.04 15.37 -8.63
CA ASP A 173 5.09 16.77 -8.20
C ASP A 173 4.99 16.86 -6.67
N TRP A 174 6.12 16.77 -5.99
CA TRP A 174 6.20 16.77 -4.53
C TRP A 174 5.70 18.06 -3.88
N ALA A 175 5.81 19.21 -4.55
CA ALA A 175 5.31 20.48 -4.02
C ALA A 175 3.77 20.48 -3.94
N ALA A 176 3.12 20.01 -4.99
CA ALA A 176 1.67 19.88 -5.02
C ALA A 176 1.19 18.75 -4.08
N LEU A 177 1.86 17.60 -4.11
CA LEU A 177 1.52 16.44 -3.28
C LEU A 177 1.65 16.75 -1.79
N GLY A 178 2.76 17.36 -1.34
CA GLY A 178 2.97 17.68 0.07
C GLY A 178 1.89 18.60 0.63
N LYS A 179 1.44 19.61 -0.14
CA LYS A 179 0.30 20.44 0.25
C LYS A 179 -0.97 19.61 0.43
N GLN A 180 -1.24 18.70 -0.49
CA GLN A 180 -2.44 17.87 -0.48
C GLN A 180 -2.43 16.86 0.69
N LEU A 181 -1.27 16.24 0.98
CA LEU A 181 -1.13 15.31 2.11
C LEU A 181 -1.31 16.00 3.46
N ARG A 182 -0.75 17.20 3.65
CA ARG A 182 -0.97 17.99 4.88
C ARG A 182 -2.44 18.30 5.13
N GLU A 183 -3.22 18.49 4.07
CA GLU A 183 -4.66 18.77 4.16
C GLU A 183 -5.50 17.52 4.40
N LEU A 184 -5.22 16.44 3.67
CA LEU A 184 -6.09 15.26 3.60
C LEU A 184 -5.70 14.11 4.54
N ALA A 185 -4.41 14.01 4.90
CA ALA A 185 -3.88 12.96 5.77
C ALA A 185 -2.91 13.50 6.85
N PRO A 186 -3.28 14.58 7.60
CA PRO A 186 -2.37 15.28 8.51
C PRO A 186 -1.90 14.45 9.70
N LYS A 187 -2.52 13.30 9.97
CA LYS A 187 -2.19 12.41 11.08
C LYS A 187 -1.55 11.09 10.62
N ALA A 188 -1.41 10.88 9.32
CA ALA A 188 -0.78 9.68 8.81
C ALA A 188 0.71 9.66 9.18
N SER A 189 1.18 8.54 9.71
CA SER A 189 2.61 8.30 9.84
C SER A 189 3.22 8.02 8.47
N PHE A 190 4.55 8.11 8.32
CA PHE A 190 5.18 7.80 7.05
C PHE A 190 6.56 7.16 7.20
N ILE A 191 7.00 6.49 6.15
CA ILE A 191 8.38 6.06 5.94
C ILE A 191 8.83 6.44 4.53
N PRO A 192 10.13 6.75 4.31
CA PRO A 192 10.72 6.75 2.97
C PRO A 192 11.02 5.28 2.56
N GLU A 193 10.54 4.84 1.40
CA GLU A 193 10.74 3.45 0.93
C GLU A 193 11.59 3.42 -0.34
N ILE A 194 12.79 3.98 -0.28
CA ILE A 194 13.69 4.10 -1.41
C ILE A 194 14.35 2.76 -1.74
N TRP A 195 14.31 2.35 -3.01
CA TRP A 195 15.02 1.15 -3.47
C TRP A 195 16.49 1.21 -3.09
N GLN A 196 16.98 0.17 -2.40
CA GLN A 196 18.33 0.11 -1.85
C GLN A 196 18.71 1.26 -0.91
N GLY A 197 17.73 1.98 -0.35
CA GLY A 197 17.97 3.12 0.54
C GLY A 197 18.80 2.81 1.78
N HIS A 198 18.90 1.53 2.18
CA HIS A 198 19.73 1.04 3.30
C HIS A 198 21.24 1.00 3.01
N ILE A 199 21.65 1.06 1.74
CA ILE A 199 23.07 1.06 1.37
C ILE A 199 23.75 2.31 1.92
N ASN A 200 25.06 2.24 2.20
CA ASN A 200 25.85 3.31 2.78
C ASN A 200 25.25 3.84 4.10
N ASN A 201 24.86 2.95 5.00
CA ASN A 201 24.26 3.28 6.30
C ASN A 201 22.93 4.04 6.21
N GLY A 202 22.13 3.77 5.18
CA GLY A 202 20.82 4.38 5.03
C GLY A 202 20.80 5.71 4.27
N GLU A 203 21.88 6.01 3.51
CA GLU A 203 22.03 7.25 2.75
C GLU A 203 20.78 7.60 1.93
N GLY A 204 20.16 6.61 1.26
CA GLY A 204 18.96 6.84 0.46
C GLY A 204 17.76 7.29 1.28
N PHE A 205 17.59 6.75 2.48
CA PHE A 205 16.50 7.15 3.38
C PHE A 205 16.71 8.56 3.95
N PHE A 206 17.95 8.88 4.38
CA PHE A 206 18.25 10.22 4.90
C PHE A 206 18.13 11.28 3.80
N THR A 207 18.59 10.99 2.58
CA THR A 207 18.41 11.88 1.43
C THR A 207 16.92 12.13 1.13
N ALA A 208 16.09 11.10 1.22
CA ALA A 208 14.65 11.26 1.05
C ALA A 208 14.04 12.16 2.14
N LEU A 209 14.41 11.96 3.41
CA LEU A 209 13.94 12.79 4.52
C LEU A 209 14.34 14.27 4.35
N ASP A 210 15.59 14.55 3.99
CA ASP A 210 16.09 15.90 3.73
C ASP A 210 15.34 16.60 2.59
N ARG A 211 14.92 15.83 1.59
CA ARG A 211 14.12 16.35 0.47
C ARG A 211 12.67 16.58 0.86
N LEU A 212 12.07 15.65 1.60
CA LEU A 212 10.68 15.73 2.05
C LEU A 212 10.43 16.87 3.02
N GLU A 213 11.41 17.23 3.88
CA GLU A 213 11.32 18.36 4.81
C GLU A 213 10.94 19.69 4.12
N LYS A 214 11.21 19.82 2.83
CA LYS A 214 10.86 21.02 2.04
C LYS A 214 9.38 21.08 1.68
N TRP A 215 8.68 19.95 1.70
CA TRP A 215 7.31 19.84 1.19
C TRP A 215 6.30 19.35 2.23
N LEU A 216 6.75 18.68 3.28
CA LEU A 216 5.94 18.21 4.41
C LEU A 216 6.17 19.04 5.66
#